data_58d9052ec7eee600aed1cb864655cc3e
#
_entry.id   58d9052ec7eee600aed1cb864655cc3e
#
_cell.length_a   1.000
_cell.length_b   1.000
_cell.length_c   1.000
_cell.angle_alpha   90.00
_cell.angle_beta   90.00
_cell.angle_gamma   90.00
#
_symmetry.space_group_name_H-M   'P 1'
#
loop_
_entity.id
_entity.type
_entity.pdbx_description
1 polymer ?
#
loop_
_entity_poly.entity_id
_entity_poly.type
_entity_poly.pdbx_seq_one_letter_code
_entity_poly.pdbx_strand_id
1 'polypeptide(L)'
;MRTLKLKDIANILSGVYLRPSPTGNIVYMQASDLQALPFLNTTLRVDFVPKLSRYMLQQGDILFAGKGTKYLCQTFSLNIQAVPSTTLYIIRPDQKQVLPEYLCWFLNLPQTVTTIKATQVGSSMPMILKSSLEELEVPVPDLATQSHILKIANLQQREQQLLSAIAEKRAQVTNQILYKLIVKSKK
;
A
#
# COMPACT_ATOMS: atom_id res chain seq x y z
N MET A 1 -11.34 -4.98 23.59
CA MET A 1 -10.48 -4.67 22.44
C MET A 1 -9.14 -4.22 22.99
N ARG A 2 -8.03 -4.84 22.58
CA ARG A 2 -6.68 -4.43 23.02
C ARG A 2 -6.14 -3.40 22.05
N THR A 3 -5.45 -2.39 22.55
CA THR A 3 -4.62 -1.48 21.75
C THR A 3 -3.17 -1.82 22.03
N LEU A 4 -2.38 -2.08 21.00
CA LEU A 4 -0.97 -2.48 21.09
C LEU A 4 -0.13 -1.56 20.21
N LYS A 5 1.14 -1.39 20.56
CA LYS A 5 2.07 -0.66 19.69
C LYS A 5 2.40 -1.51 18.47
N LEU A 6 2.63 -0.88 17.32
CA LEU A 6 2.93 -1.59 16.08
C LEU A 6 4.14 -2.50 16.23
N LYS A 7 5.16 -2.12 16.99
CA LYS A 7 6.34 -2.95 17.29
C LYS A 7 6.03 -4.23 18.04
N ASP A 8 4.92 -4.29 18.79
CA ASP A 8 4.53 -5.45 19.59
C ASP A 8 3.79 -6.51 18.76
N ILE A 9 3.32 -6.14 17.56
CA ILE A 9 2.53 -6.99 16.65
C ILE A 9 3.15 -7.16 15.26
N ALA A 10 4.24 -6.45 14.97
CA ALA A 10 4.93 -6.54 13.68
C ALA A 10 6.42 -6.20 13.81
N ASN A 11 7.25 -6.86 13.01
CA ASN A 11 8.65 -6.48 12.84
C ASN A 11 8.76 -5.44 11.72
N ILE A 12 9.41 -4.30 12.01
CA ILE A 12 9.59 -3.21 11.05
C ILE A 12 11.05 -3.16 10.59
N LEU A 13 11.26 -3.27 9.29
CA LEU A 13 12.57 -3.17 8.65
C LEU A 13 12.58 -1.99 7.67
N SER A 14 13.65 -1.21 7.67
CA SER A 14 13.89 -0.23 6.61
C SER A 14 14.35 -0.94 5.36
N GLY A 15 13.86 -0.50 4.19
CA GLY A 15 14.38 -0.97 2.91
C GLY A 15 15.86 -0.61 2.73
N VAL A 16 16.48 -1.15 1.72
CA VAL A 16 17.94 -1.12 1.52
C VAL A 16 18.32 -0.30 0.29
N TYR A 17 19.44 0.42 0.36
CA TYR A 17 20.02 1.06 -0.82
C TYR A 17 20.81 0.06 -1.64
N LEU A 18 20.45 -0.09 -2.91
CA LEU A 18 21.12 -0.95 -3.88
C LEU A 18 21.26 -0.19 -5.20
N ARG A 19 22.32 -0.50 -5.94
CA ARG A 19 22.49 -0.01 -7.31
C ARG A 19 21.74 -0.97 -8.24
N PRO A 20 20.87 -0.46 -9.11
CA PRO A 20 20.22 -1.29 -10.12
C PRO A 20 21.26 -1.97 -11.02
N SER A 21 20.97 -3.21 -11.41
CA SER A 21 21.77 -4.04 -12.30
C SER A 21 20.89 -4.51 -13.46
N PRO A 22 21.30 -4.31 -14.71
CA PRO A 22 20.54 -4.79 -15.87
C PRO A 22 20.40 -6.32 -15.91
N THR A 23 21.33 -7.04 -15.29
CA THR A 23 21.36 -8.50 -15.23
C THR A 23 20.74 -9.05 -13.94
N GLY A 24 20.30 -8.16 -13.03
CA GLY A 24 19.75 -8.55 -11.75
C GLY A 24 18.50 -9.43 -11.88
N ASN A 25 18.38 -10.38 -10.96
CA ASN A 25 17.25 -11.34 -10.94
C ASN A 25 16.20 -11.01 -9.86
N ILE A 26 16.47 -10.03 -8.99
CA ILE A 26 15.57 -9.61 -7.91
C ILE A 26 14.93 -8.27 -8.27
N VAL A 27 13.62 -8.17 -8.11
CA VAL A 27 12.88 -6.92 -8.31
C VAL A 27 13.23 -5.92 -7.21
N TYR A 28 13.59 -4.70 -7.59
CA TYR A 28 13.91 -3.61 -6.65
C TYR A 28 12.75 -2.63 -6.58
N MET A 29 11.89 -2.80 -5.56
CA MET A 29 10.65 -2.04 -5.42
C MET A 29 10.88 -0.66 -4.82
N GLN A 30 10.21 0.33 -5.39
CA GLN A 30 10.17 1.72 -4.92
C GLN A 30 8.77 2.12 -4.46
N ALA A 31 8.66 3.27 -3.79
CA ALA A 31 7.36 3.78 -3.35
C ALA A 31 6.39 4.05 -4.52
N SER A 32 6.88 4.40 -5.70
CA SER A 32 6.08 4.55 -6.93
C SER A 32 5.37 3.27 -7.35
N ASP A 33 5.99 2.11 -7.08
CA ASP A 33 5.47 0.82 -7.53
C ASP A 33 4.25 0.37 -6.72
N LEU A 34 4.06 0.90 -5.50
CA LEU A 34 2.92 0.53 -4.66
C LEU A 34 1.57 0.89 -5.28
N GLN A 35 1.50 1.96 -6.09
CA GLN A 35 0.26 2.36 -6.76
C GLN A 35 -0.12 1.41 -7.91
N ALA A 36 0.85 0.70 -8.46
CA ALA A 36 0.65 -0.22 -9.58
C ALA A 36 0.30 -1.65 -9.14
N LEU A 37 0.42 -1.98 -7.85
CA LEU A 37 0.10 -3.32 -7.36
C LEU A 37 -1.39 -3.66 -7.56
N PRO A 38 -1.70 -4.89 -7.95
CA PRO A 38 -0.81 -6.05 -8.17
C PRO A 38 -0.11 -6.09 -9.53
N PHE A 39 -0.33 -5.11 -10.42
CA PHE A 39 0.28 -5.05 -11.76
C PHE A 39 1.59 -4.27 -11.69
N LEU A 40 2.65 -4.96 -11.29
CA LEU A 40 3.96 -4.37 -11.14
C LEU A 40 4.59 -4.04 -12.49
N ASN A 41 4.88 -2.76 -12.75
CA ASN A 41 5.49 -2.26 -13.98
C ASN A 41 6.98 -1.90 -13.82
N THR A 42 7.56 -2.10 -12.63
CA THR A 42 8.97 -1.75 -12.41
C THR A 42 9.91 -2.66 -13.19
N THR A 43 10.87 -2.04 -13.83
CA THR A 43 11.97 -2.71 -14.54
C THR A 43 13.24 -2.75 -13.71
N LEU A 44 13.26 -2.08 -12.56
CA LEU A 44 14.45 -2.03 -11.71
C LEU A 44 14.73 -3.39 -11.09
N ARG A 45 15.96 -3.85 -11.28
CA ARG A 45 16.44 -5.12 -10.77
C ARG A 45 17.76 -4.96 -10.06
N VAL A 46 18.07 -5.89 -9.18
CA VAL A 46 19.34 -5.96 -8.44
C VAL A 46 19.84 -7.39 -8.40
N ASP A 47 21.14 -7.54 -8.20
CA ASP A 47 21.75 -8.85 -8.02
C ASP A 47 21.55 -9.34 -6.58
N PHE A 48 21.34 -10.63 -6.43
CA PHE A 48 21.28 -11.25 -5.10
C PHE A 48 22.66 -11.24 -4.43
N VAL A 49 22.68 -10.81 -3.19
CA VAL A 49 23.82 -11.01 -2.29
C VAL A 49 23.29 -11.54 -0.94
N PRO A 50 24.04 -12.42 -0.23
CA PRO A 50 23.52 -13.12 0.97
C PRO A 50 22.95 -12.18 2.06
N LYS A 51 23.50 -10.98 2.21
CA LYS A 51 23.01 -9.97 3.15
C LYS A 51 21.59 -9.48 2.85
N LEU A 52 21.06 -9.72 1.64
CA LEU A 52 19.71 -9.33 1.24
C LEU A 52 18.64 -10.28 1.76
N SER A 53 19.00 -11.48 2.22
CA SER A 53 18.03 -12.50 2.67
C SER A 53 17.02 -11.95 3.68
N ARG A 54 17.44 -11.11 4.61
CA ARG A 54 16.55 -10.51 5.63
C ARG A 54 15.58 -9.46 5.07
N TYR A 55 15.89 -8.88 3.91
CA TYR A 55 15.07 -7.85 3.24
C TYR A 55 14.19 -8.43 2.13
N MET A 56 14.34 -9.73 1.84
CA MET A 56 13.47 -10.39 0.87
C MET A 56 12.03 -10.31 1.35
N LEU A 57 11.18 -9.83 0.45
CA LEU A 57 9.75 -9.73 0.71
C LEU A 57 9.12 -11.13 0.79
N GLN A 58 8.20 -11.26 1.72
CA GLN A 58 7.41 -12.47 1.95
C GLN A 58 5.94 -12.14 1.74
N GLN A 59 5.15 -13.14 1.37
CA GLN A 59 3.69 -12.96 1.30
C GLN A 59 3.15 -12.54 2.67
N GLY A 60 2.29 -11.52 2.65
CA GLY A 60 1.77 -10.93 3.88
C GLY A 60 2.64 -9.82 4.48
N ASP A 61 3.84 -9.55 3.96
CA ASP A 61 4.55 -8.32 4.29
C ASP A 61 3.74 -7.11 3.85
N ILE A 62 3.79 -6.04 4.62
CA ILE A 62 3.17 -4.77 4.28
C ILE A 62 4.28 -3.81 3.90
N LEU A 63 4.17 -3.25 2.71
CA LEU A 63 5.06 -2.21 2.23
C LEU A 63 4.47 -0.84 2.57
N PHE A 64 5.21 -0.03 3.29
CA PHE A 64 4.82 1.31 3.69
C PHE A 64 5.76 2.34 3.06
N ALA A 65 5.20 3.29 2.29
CA ALA A 65 5.95 4.40 1.73
C ALA A 65 6.26 5.43 2.83
N GLY A 66 7.47 5.38 3.37
CA GLY A 66 7.89 6.21 4.50
C GLY A 66 8.53 7.54 4.11
N LYS A 67 8.76 7.80 2.81
CA LYS A 67 9.39 9.04 2.32
C LYS A 67 8.52 9.69 1.24
N GLY A 68 8.47 11.01 1.27
CA GLY A 68 7.69 11.82 0.34
C GLY A 68 6.36 12.28 0.93
N THR A 69 5.47 12.80 0.09
CA THR A 69 4.19 13.41 0.51
C THR A 69 3.01 12.44 0.50
N LYS A 70 3.13 11.31 -0.18
CA LYS A 70 2.09 10.28 -0.31
C LYS A 70 2.46 9.07 0.52
N TYR A 71 1.84 8.93 1.67
CA TYR A 71 1.97 7.72 2.50
C TYR A 71 0.94 6.71 2.03
N LEU A 72 1.42 5.60 1.51
CA LEU A 72 0.61 4.51 1.00
C LEU A 72 1.11 3.20 1.59
N CYS A 73 0.17 2.36 1.95
CA CYS A 73 0.42 1.03 2.49
C CYS A 73 -0.18 -0.01 1.54
N GLN A 74 0.58 -1.05 1.21
CA GLN A 74 0.10 -2.17 0.39
C GLN A 74 0.63 -3.49 0.90
N THR A 75 -0.23 -4.50 0.93
CA THR A 75 0.16 -5.87 1.26
C THR A 75 0.87 -6.50 0.06
N PHE A 76 2.03 -7.11 0.31
CA PHE A 76 2.77 -7.84 -0.72
C PHE A 76 2.19 -9.24 -0.90
N SER A 77 1.59 -9.49 -2.07
CA SER A 77 0.95 -10.76 -2.43
C SER A 77 1.52 -11.38 -3.71
N LEU A 78 2.59 -10.80 -4.28
CA LEU A 78 3.19 -11.29 -5.52
C LEU A 78 4.08 -12.50 -5.26
N ASN A 79 4.07 -13.45 -6.19
CA ASN A 79 4.97 -14.61 -6.16
C ASN A 79 6.26 -14.32 -6.94
N ILE A 80 7.01 -13.31 -6.50
CA ILE A 80 8.28 -12.88 -7.11
C ILE A 80 9.33 -12.64 -6.04
N GLN A 81 10.59 -12.76 -6.41
CA GLN A 81 11.69 -12.34 -5.55
C GLN A 81 11.83 -10.82 -5.63
N ALA A 82 11.65 -10.13 -4.51
CA ALA A 82 11.70 -8.68 -4.46
C ALA A 82 12.32 -8.18 -3.15
N VAL A 83 12.96 -7.01 -3.22
CA VAL A 83 13.47 -6.27 -2.07
C VAL A 83 13.03 -4.80 -2.18
N PRO A 84 12.70 -4.12 -1.08
CA PRO A 84 12.29 -2.73 -1.10
C PRO A 84 13.50 -1.79 -1.07
N SER A 85 13.38 -0.66 -1.74
CA SER A 85 14.32 0.45 -1.65
C SER A 85 14.18 1.20 -0.31
N THR A 86 15.13 2.09 -0.03
CA THR A 86 15.12 2.94 1.18
C THR A 86 13.94 3.89 1.29
N THR A 87 13.08 3.97 0.28
CA THR A 87 11.84 4.77 0.33
C THR A 87 10.69 4.03 1.00
N LEU A 88 10.89 2.72 1.23
CA LEU A 88 9.89 1.81 1.78
C LEU A 88 10.33 1.25 3.13
N TYR A 89 9.37 1.00 4.00
CA TYR A 89 9.50 0.09 5.14
C TYR A 89 8.82 -1.22 4.82
N ILE A 90 9.39 -2.32 5.33
CA ILE A 90 8.72 -3.62 5.43
C ILE A 90 8.10 -3.69 6.82
N ILE A 91 6.80 -3.86 6.90
CA ILE A 91 6.10 -4.18 8.15
C ILE A 91 5.68 -5.64 8.03
N ARG A 92 6.26 -6.51 8.84
CA ARG A 92 6.01 -7.96 8.84
C ARG A 92 5.16 -8.32 10.05
N PRO A 93 3.85 -8.52 9.88
CA PRO A 93 2.93 -8.78 10.98
C PRO A 93 3.17 -10.15 11.63
N ASP A 94 2.96 -10.22 12.95
CA ASP A 94 2.72 -11.51 13.61
C ASP A 94 1.29 -11.97 13.31
N GLN A 95 1.15 -12.85 12.33
CA GLN A 95 -0.14 -13.31 11.83
C GLN A 95 -0.96 -14.12 12.87
N LYS A 96 -0.36 -14.47 14.01
CA LYS A 96 -1.10 -15.05 15.13
C LYS A 96 -1.95 -14.01 15.88
N GLN A 97 -1.63 -12.73 15.73
CA GLN A 97 -2.28 -11.63 16.42
C GLN A 97 -3.04 -10.70 15.46
N VAL A 98 -2.49 -10.44 14.27
CA VAL A 98 -3.03 -9.46 13.35
C VAL A 98 -2.93 -9.94 11.89
N LEU A 99 -4.06 -9.86 11.17
CA LEU A 99 -4.09 -10.15 9.73
C LEU A 99 -3.35 -9.05 8.96
N PRO A 100 -2.47 -9.39 7.99
CA PRO A 100 -1.77 -8.41 7.18
C PRO A 100 -2.71 -7.40 6.50
N GLU A 101 -3.81 -7.89 5.93
CA GLU A 101 -4.80 -7.06 5.24
C GLU A 101 -5.50 -6.10 6.21
N TYR A 102 -5.80 -6.54 7.44
CA TYR A 102 -6.39 -5.69 8.46
C TYR A 102 -5.42 -4.57 8.87
N LEU A 103 -4.18 -4.92 9.14
CA LEU A 103 -3.17 -3.93 9.50
C LEU A 103 -2.92 -2.93 8.36
N CYS A 104 -2.84 -3.42 7.12
CA CYS A 104 -2.71 -2.58 5.94
C CYS A 104 -3.93 -1.64 5.76
N TRP A 105 -5.14 -2.15 5.93
CA TRP A 105 -6.36 -1.36 5.92
C TRP A 105 -6.34 -0.28 7.01
N PHE A 106 -6.00 -0.64 8.25
CA PHE A 106 -5.91 0.31 9.36
C PHE A 106 -4.88 1.42 9.11
N LEU A 107 -3.70 1.07 8.59
CA LEU A 107 -2.66 2.03 8.27
C LEU A 107 -3.05 3.00 7.14
N ASN A 108 -3.97 2.61 6.27
CA ASN A 108 -4.51 3.46 5.20
C ASN A 108 -5.74 4.29 5.61
N LEU A 109 -6.28 4.11 6.81
CA LEU A 109 -7.40 4.94 7.28
C LEU A 109 -6.99 6.42 7.33
N PRO A 110 -7.85 7.36 6.89
CA PRO A 110 -7.54 8.79 6.89
C PRO A 110 -7.08 9.31 8.26
N GLN A 111 -7.69 8.83 9.35
CA GLN A 111 -7.34 9.19 10.71
C GLN A 111 -5.92 8.72 11.07
N THR A 112 -5.60 7.46 10.74
CA THR A 112 -4.28 6.86 10.98
C THR A 112 -3.22 7.57 10.16
N VAL A 113 -3.49 7.84 8.88
CA VAL A 113 -2.59 8.61 8.01
C VAL A 113 -2.34 10.01 8.57
N THR A 114 -3.35 10.68 9.12
CA THR A 114 -3.20 11.99 9.76
C THR A 114 -2.29 11.90 11.00
N THR A 115 -2.51 10.91 11.85
CA THR A 115 -1.65 10.66 13.03
C THR A 115 -0.20 10.39 12.63
N ILE A 116 0.03 9.54 11.63
CA ILE A 116 1.37 9.24 11.11
C ILE A 116 2.01 10.52 10.53
N LYS A 117 1.28 11.30 9.75
CA LYS A 117 1.78 12.56 9.18
C LYS A 117 2.20 13.57 10.23
N ALA A 118 1.52 13.62 11.37
CA ALA A 118 1.90 14.51 12.47
C ALA A 118 3.28 14.19 13.06
N THR A 119 3.82 12.99 12.83
CA THR A 119 5.16 12.57 13.30
C THR A 119 6.25 12.76 12.23
N GLN A 120 5.92 13.31 11.06
CA GLN A 120 6.89 13.45 9.99
C GLN A 120 7.99 14.46 10.33
N VAL A 121 9.18 14.21 9.80
CA VAL A 121 10.34 15.08 9.93
C VAL A 121 10.87 15.46 8.55
N GLY A 122 11.59 16.58 8.46
CA GLY A 122 12.17 17.10 7.22
C GLY A 122 11.22 18.02 6.45
N SER A 123 11.73 19.16 6.01
CA SER A 123 10.97 20.18 5.30
C SER A 123 10.96 19.98 3.79
N SER A 124 12.11 19.65 3.18
CA SER A 124 12.25 19.48 1.73
C SER A 124 11.86 18.07 1.27
N MET A 125 12.13 17.05 2.07
CA MET A 125 11.72 15.67 1.81
C MET A 125 11.12 15.08 3.11
N PRO A 126 9.81 15.20 3.29
CA PRO A 126 9.14 14.67 4.47
C PRO A 126 9.37 13.16 4.59
N MET A 127 9.66 12.69 5.79
CA MET A 127 9.82 11.27 6.06
C MET A 127 9.24 10.89 7.42
N ILE A 128 8.74 9.68 7.51
CA ILE A 128 8.32 9.05 8.75
C ILE A 128 9.49 8.25 9.30
N LEU A 129 9.84 8.48 10.56
CA LEU A 129 10.87 7.70 11.22
C LEU A 129 10.34 6.30 11.57
N LYS A 130 11.22 5.31 11.51
CA LYS A 130 10.89 3.95 11.94
C LYS A 130 10.36 3.93 13.39
N SER A 131 11.01 4.66 14.28
CA SER A 131 10.58 4.78 15.69
C SER A 131 9.16 5.32 15.84
N SER A 132 8.75 6.28 15.00
CA SER A 132 7.38 6.80 15.02
C SER A 132 6.36 5.74 14.59
N LEU A 133 6.70 4.90 13.60
CA LEU A 133 5.84 3.77 13.23
C LEU A 133 5.79 2.71 14.34
N GLU A 134 6.91 2.42 14.97
CA GLU A 134 7.01 1.45 16.06
C GLU A 134 6.10 1.79 17.24
N GLU A 135 5.96 3.08 17.54
CA GLU A 135 5.14 3.59 18.64
C GLU A 135 3.67 3.81 18.27
N LEU A 136 3.30 3.61 17.01
CA LEU A 136 1.92 3.78 16.57
C LEU A 136 1.00 2.78 17.30
N GLU A 137 -0.06 3.29 17.90
CA GLU A 137 -1.09 2.50 18.55
C GLU A 137 -2.05 1.89 17.54
N VAL A 138 -2.23 0.57 17.61
CA VAL A 138 -3.06 -0.22 16.71
C VAL A 138 -4.14 -0.94 17.54
N PRO A 139 -5.42 -0.72 17.26
CA PRO A 139 -6.50 -1.54 17.82
C PRO A 139 -6.41 -2.95 17.26
N VAL A 140 -6.33 -3.95 18.14
CA VAL A 140 -6.18 -5.36 17.74
C VAL A 140 -7.35 -6.17 18.34
N PRO A 141 -8.50 -6.26 17.63
CA PRO A 141 -9.55 -7.19 17.99
C PRO A 141 -9.12 -8.64 17.68
N ASP A 142 -9.94 -9.62 18.04
CA ASP A 142 -9.71 -11.01 17.64
C ASP A 142 -9.74 -11.18 16.12
N LEU A 143 -9.11 -12.25 15.62
CA LEU A 143 -8.93 -12.49 14.18
C LEU A 143 -10.28 -12.61 13.42
N ALA A 144 -11.33 -13.12 14.07
CA ALA A 144 -12.66 -13.22 13.47
C ALA A 144 -13.26 -11.82 13.25
N THR A 145 -13.16 -10.94 14.24
CA THR A 145 -13.58 -9.54 14.14
C THR A 145 -12.76 -8.80 13.06
N GLN A 146 -11.42 -8.99 13.01
CA GLN A 146 -10.60 -8.42 11.94
C GLN A 146 -11.08 -8.84 10.55
N SER A 147 -11.39 -10.13 10.37
CA SER A 147 -11.93 -10.65 9.11
C SER A 147 -13.28 -10.05 8.75
N HIS A 148 -14.18 -9.85 9.72
CA HIS A 148 -15.46 -9.19 9.49
C HIS A 148 -15.29 -7.73 9.07
N ILE A 149 -14.40 -6.98 9.73
CA ILE A 149 -14.06 -5.60 9.34
C ILE A 149 -13.58 -5.54 7.89
N LEU A 150 -12.68 -6.44 7.50
CA LEU A 150 -12.18 -6.51 6.13
C LEU A 150 -13.27 -6.81 5.10
N LYS A 151 -14.20 -7.72 5.42
CA LYS A 151 -15.34 -8.00 4.55
C LYS A 151 -16.19 -6.76 4.31
N ILE A 152 -16.50 -6.00 5.37
CA ILE A 152 -17.27 -4.76 5.26
C ILE A 152 -16.51 -3.71 4.45
N ALA A 153 -15.21 -3.51 4.73
CA ALA A 153 -14.38 -2.56 4.02
C ALA A 153 -14.27 -2.88 2.51
N ASN A 154 -14.10 -4.17 2.17
CA ASN A 154 -14.06 -4.63 0.78
C ASN A 154 -15.39 -4.44 0.04
N LEU A 155 -16.52 -4.69 0.72
CA LEU A 155 -17.85 -4.45 0.14
C LEU A 155 -18.08 -2.96 -0.10
N GLN A 156 -17.72 -2.10 0.85
CA GLN A 156 -17.80 -0.65 0.69
C GLN A 156 -16.93 -0.15 -0.47
N GLN A 157 -15.70 -0.63 -0.58
CA GLN A 157 -14.83 -0.29 -1.69
C GLN A 157 -15.40 -0.73 -3.03
N ARG A 158 -15.97 -1.95 -3.09
CA ARG A 158 -16.61 -2.47 -4.29
C ARG A 158 -17.83 -1.67 -4.71
N GLU A 159 -18.67 -1.30 -3.74
CA GLU A 159 -19.81 -0.42 -3.97
C GLU A 159 -19.39 0.91 -4.59
N GLN A 160 -18.38 1.58 -4.01
CA GLN A 160 -17.85 2.85 -4.54
C GLN A 160 -17.32 2.71 -5.97
N GLN A 161 -16.61 1.62 -6.26
CA GLN A 161 -16.12 1.34 -7.62
C GLN A 161 -17.26 1.18 -8.61
N LEU A 162 -18.32 0.44 -8.23
CA LEU A 162 -19.49 0.23 -9.09
C LEU A 162 -20.26 1.53 -9.31
N LEU A 163 -20.48 2.33 -8.29
CA LEU A 163 -21.14 3.63 -8.40
C LEU A 163 -20.37 4.57 -9.32
N SER A 164 -19.04 4.64 -9.19
CA SER A 164 -18.19 5.43 -10.08
C SER A 164 -18.29 4.96 -11.53
N ALA A 165 -18.22 3.65 -11.77
CA ALA A 165 -18.34 3.08 -13.11
C ALA A 165 -19.72 3.36 -13.74
N ILE A 166 -20.81 3.27 -12.97
CA ILE A 166 -22.16 3.61 -13.41
C ILE A 166 -22.24 5.09 -13.78
N ALA A 167 -21.72 5.99 -12.96
CA ALA A 167 -21.73 7.43 -13.22
C ALA A 167 -20.97 7.75 -14.51
N GLU A 168 -19.80 7.15 -14.72
CA GLU A 168 -19.01 7.30 -15.95
C GLU A 168 -19.75 6.81 -17.18
N LYS A 169 -20.38 5.62 -17.12
CA LYS A 169 -21.15 5.08 -18.23
C LYS A 169 -22.38 5.92 -18.57
N ARG A 170 -23.08 6.43 -17.56
CA ARG A 170 -24.20 7.37 -17.78
C ARG A 170 -23.74 8.62 -18.50
N ALA A 171 -22.62 9.24 -18.07
CA ALA A 171 -22.07 10.40 -18.73
C ALA A 171 -21.69 10.12 -20.20
N GLN A 172 -21.07 8.96 -20.48
CA GLN A 172 -20.73 8.55 -21.84
C GLN A 172 -21.98 8.42 -22.73
N VAL A 173 -23.05 7.77 -22.25
CA VAL A 173 -24.31 7.61 -22.97
C VAL A 173 -24.96 8.96 -23.24
N THR A 174 -25.03 9.84 -22.23
CA THR A 174 -25.59 11.20 -22.38
C THR A 174 -24.83 11.98 -23.45
N ASN A 175 -23.50 11.98 -23.41
CA ASN A 175 -22.67 12.67 -24.39
C ASN A 175 -22.88 12.13 -25.82
N GLN A 176 -23.04 10.81 -25.97
CA GLN A 176 -23.34 10.20 -27.27
C GLN A 176 -24.71 10.65 -27.81
N ILE A 177 -25.72 10.73 -26.95
CA ILE A 177 -27.07 11.21 -27.35
C ILE A 177 -26.99 12.68 -27.77
N LEU A 178 -26.36 13.54 -26.98
CA LEU A 178 -26.18 14.95 -27.29
C LEU A 178 -25.45 15.14 -28.63
N TYR A 179 -24.37 14.40 -28.83
CA TYR A 179 -23.63 14.45 -30.11
C TYR A 179 -24.50 14.06 -31.31
N LYS A 180 -25.29 12.97 -31.20
CA LYS A 180 -26.23 12.56 -32.26
C LYS A 180 -27.28 13.63 -32.58
N LEU A 181 -27.78 14.35 -31.59
CA LEU A 181 -28.74 15.43 -31.78
C LEU A 181 -28.12 16.60 -32.55
N ILE A 182 -26.86 16.99 -32.19
CA ILE A 182 -26.13 18.06 -32.89
C ILE A 182 -25.91 17.71 -34.36
N VAL A 183 -25.51 16.47 -34.64
CA VAL A 183 -25.24 16.02 -36.03
C VAL A 183 -26.52 15.93 -36.86
N LYS A 184 -27.66 15.54 -36.26
CA LYS A 184 -28.97 15.51 -36.96
C LYS A 184 -29.53 16.91 -37.23
N SER A 185 -29.20 17.92 -36.41
CA SER A 185 -29.70 19.29 -36.64
C SER A 185 -28.96 20.03 -37.77
N LYS A 186 -27.95 19.44 -38.39
CA LYS A 186 -27.22 19.98 -39.55
C LYS A 186 -27.69 19.45 -40.88
N LYS A 187 -28.76 18.66 -40.92
CA LYS A 187 -29.48 18.25 -42.15
C LYS A 187 -30.84 18.94 -42.20
#